data_02e4f60b06de34160d4e5a3c5ceadcf6
#
_entry.id   02e4f60b06de34160d4e5a3c5ceadcf6
#
_cell.length_a   1.000
_cell.length_b   1.000
_cell.length_c   1.000
_cell.angle_alpha   90.00
_cell.angle_beta   90.00
_cell.angle_gamma   90.00
#
_symmetry.space_group_name_H-M   'P 1'
#
loop_
_entity.id
_entity.type
_entity.pdbx_description
1 polymer ?
#
loop_
_entity_poly.entity_id
_entity_poly.type
_entity_poly.pdbx_seq_one_letter_code
_entity_poly.pdbx_strand_id
1 'polypeptide(L)'
;MKIGLIGAGRLGICLALLIERAGYDVLASDVRESYVSGLNNKEITTTEPEIQSLLSDSTRIDFTTDNDKVIQECDIIFTLVATPSLDDGSYDVSNVDDVVSDFQRLGWKNKDSLIGKSLVVGCTTNPGDCDIFEEKLSEVGVDIFYNPEFIAQGSIITDLQNSDMVIIGGNGNHKSELEQIYEKIQMGFISPSVYFMSTKAAEITKIAVNCYLTTKISYANMLGQVLTLSGMEDEIDNVLKSIGSDDRIGKKYLKYGFGFGGPCFPRDNRAFASYASKVGIDHNLGSIT
;
A
#
# COMPACT_ATOMS: atom_id res chain seq x y z
N MET A 1 -5.63 -8.61 21.49
CA MET A 1 -5.02 -8.70 20.14
C MET A 1 -3.96 -7.63 20.03
N LYS A 2 -2.76 -8.00 19.69
CA LYS A 2 -1.61 -7.11 19.49
C LYS A 2 -1.26 -7.07 18.01
N ILE A 3 -1.08 -5.89 17.47
CA ILE A 3 -0.78 -5.71 16.04
C ILE A 3 0.71 -5.50 15.86
N GLY A 4 1.30 -6.27 14.95
CA GLY A 4 2.69 -6.12 14.53
C GLY A 4 2.83 -5.28 13.28
N LEU A 5 3.99 -4.63 13.12
CA LEU A 5 4.36 -3.97 11.89
C LEU A 5 5.84 -4.15 11.61
N ILE A 6 6.19 -4.71 10.48
CA ILE A 6 7.57 -4.88 10.02
C ILE A 6 7.83 -3.87 8.90
N GLY A 7 8.78 -2.95 9.11
CA GLY A 7 9.09 -1.84 8.22
C GLY A 7 8.42 -0.54 8.65
N ALA A 8 8.83 0.02 9.81
CA ALA A 8 8.33 1.28 10.34
C ALA A 8 8.86 2.52 9.56
N GLY A 9 9.02 2.40 8.25
CA GLY A 9 9.35 3.49 7.37
C GLY A 9 8.27 4.58 7.32
N ARG A 10 8.31 5.47 6.30
CA ARG A 10 7.39 6.61 6.22
C ARG A 10 5.91 6.20 6.27
N LEU A 11 5.50 5.21 5.48
CA LEU A 11 4.13 4.69 5.49
C LEU A 11 3.87 3.87 6.76
N GLY A 12 4.82 2.99 7.12
CA GLY A 12 4.66 2.10 8.27
C GLY A 12 4.42 2.82 9.58
N ILE A 13 5.16 3.89 9.87
CA ILE A 13 4.93 4.67 11.10
C ILE A 13 3.56 5.34 11.10
N CYS A 14 3.08 5.86 9.95
CA CYS A 14 1.75 6.45 9.86
C CYS A 14 0.66 5.41 10.17
N LEU A 15 0.72 4.24 9.55
CA LEU A 15 -0.24 3.18 9.77
C LEU A 15 -0.19 2.67 11.23
N ALA A 16 1.01 2.46 11.78
CA ALA A 16 1.21 1.99 13.15
C ALA A 16 0.58 2.95 14.18
N LEU A 17 0.78 4.26 14.03
CA LEU A 17 0.20 5.28 14.91
C LEU A 17 -1.33 5.36 14.78
N LEU A 18 -1.88 5.18 13.58
CA LEU A 18 -3.33 5.14 13.39
C LEU A 18 -3.96 3.88 13.99
N ILE A 19 -3.30 2.74 13.89
CA ILE A 19 -3.74 1.48 14.52
C ILE A 19 -3.69 1.63 16.06
N GLU A 20 -2.64 2.24 16.60
CA GLU A 20 -2.56 2.53 18.04
C GLU A 20 -3.70 3.46 18.48
N ARG A 21 -3.94 4.55 17.73
CA ARG A 21 -5.05 5.48 17.99
C ARG A 21 -6.43 4.81 17.87
N ALA A 22 -6.57 3.81 16.99
CA ALA A 22 -7.77 2.98 16.87
C ALA A 22 -8.00 2.04 18.07
N GLY A 23 -7.07 2.00 19.01
CA GLY A 23 -7.23 1.32 20.28
C GLY A 23 -6.49 -0.01 20.41
N TYR A 24 -5.55 -0.31 19.54
CA TYR A 24 -4.75 -1.53 19.58
C TYR A 24 -3.37 -1.30 20.20
N ASP A 25 -2.81 -2.33 20.86
CA ASP A 25 -1.41 -2.36 21.23
C ASP A 25 -0.59 -2.70 19.97
N VAL A 26 0.49 -1.95 19.73
CA VAL A 26 1.31 -2.06 18.52
C VAL A 26 2.76 -2.35 18.89
N LEU A 27 3.39 -3.26 18.15
CA LEU A 27 4.83 -3.47 18.16
C LEU A 27 5.36 -3.34 16.73
N ALA A 28 6.15 -2.31 16.48
CA ALA A 28 6.68 -2.04 15.14
C ALA A 28 8.19 -2.25 15.08
N SER A 29 8.69 -2.78 13.96
CA SER A 29 10.14 -2.94 13.75
C SER A 29 10.64 -2.18 12.54
N ASP A 30 11.92 -1.77 12.64
CA ASP A 30 12.71 -1.25 11.51
C ASP A 30 14.17 -1.64 11.70
N VAL A 31 14.87 -1.91 10.61
CA VAL A 31 16.27 -2.35 10.65
C VAL A 31 17.25 -1.26 11.09
N ARG A 32 16.82 0.00 11.06
CA ARG A 32 17.65 1.17 11.40
C ARG A 32 17.65 1.44 12.90
N GLU A 33 18.66 0.98 13.62
CA GLU A 33 18.77 1.10 15.07
C GLU A 33 18.61 2.55 15.60
N SER A 34 19.30 3.52 14.96
CA SER A 34 19.18 4.92 15.36
C SER A 34 17.78 5.49 15.16
N TYR A 35 17.07 5.06 14.11
CA TYR A 35 15.70 5.46 13.85
C TYR A 35 14.74 4.86 14.89
N VAL A 36 14.88 3.59 15.20
CA VAL A 36 14.10 2.91 16.26
C VAL A 36 14.32 3.58 17.63
N SER A 37 15.56 3.93 17.94
CA SER A 37 15.89 4.69 19.18
C SER A 37 15.18 6.05 19.19
N GLY A 38 15.19 6.78 18.08
CA GLY A 38 14.47 8.05 17.95
C GLY A 38 12.96 7.89 18.14
N LEU A 39 12.37 6.85 17.54
CA LEU A 39 10.92 6.56 17.69
C LEU A 39 10.56 6.27 19.15
N ASN A 40 11.35 5.46 19.86
CA ASN A 40 11.13 5.16 21.28
C ASN A 40 11.30 6.39 22.18
N ASN A 41 12.19 7.32 21.81
CA ASN A 41 12.35 8.61 22.47
C ASN A 41 11.31 9.66 22.03
N LYS A 42 10.42 9.29 21.09
CA LYS A 42 9.45 10.22 20.46
C LYS A 42 10.09 11.38 19.72
N GLU A 43 11.27 11.16 19.16
CA GLU A 43 12.10 12.15 18.46
C GLU A 43 12.42 11.66 17.07
N ILE A 44 11.67 12.14 16.05
CA ILE A 44 11.95 11.82 14.66
C ILE A 44 11.93 13.08 13.79
N THR A 45 12.72 13.07 12.72
CA THR A 45 12.63 14.07 11.66
C THR A 45 11.80 13.49 10.52
N THR A 46 10.69 14.12 10.21
CA THR A 46 9.78 13.70 9.15
C THR A 46 9.19 14.89 8.41
N THR A 47 8.87 14.70 7.14
CA THR A 47 8.14 15.67 6.31
C THR A 47 6.64 15.40 6.27
N GLU A 48 6.19 14.27 6.84
CA GLU A 48 4.77 13.94 6.91
C GLU A 48 4.13 14.73 8.06
N PRO A 49 3.04 15.44 7.81
CA PRO A 49 2.29 16.13 8.85
C PRO A 49 1.76 15.18 9.93
N GLU A 50 1.49 15.69 11.11
CA GLU A 50 0.84 15.01 12.24
C GLU A 50 1.64 13.89 12.91
N ILE A 51 2.65 13.27 12.27
CA ILE A 51 3.37 12.14 12.86
C ILE A 51 3.99 12.50 14.21
N GLN A 52 4.65 13.65 14.31
CA GLN A 52 5.30 14.04 15.56
C GLN A 52 4.30 14.22 16.70
N SER A 53 3.12 14.79 16.42
CA SER A 53 2.05 14.92 17.41
C SER A 53 1.51 13.56 17.83
N LEU A 54 1.14 12.72 16.86
CA LEU A 54 0.63 11.37 17.14
C LEU A 54 1.63 10.52 17.93
N LEU A 55 2.91 10.59 17.56
CA LEU A 55 3.98 9.87 18.28
C LEU A 55 4.16 10.39 19.69
N SER A 56 4.10 11.69 19.91
CA SER A 56 4.21 12.29 21.24
C SER A 56 3.08 11.85 22.18
N ASP A 57 1.86 11.76 21.64
CA ASP A 57 0.65 11.36 22.38
C ASP A 57 0.49 9.85 22.54
N SER A 58 1.24 9.06 21.78
CA SER A 58 1.14 7.59 21.77
C SER A 58 1.56 6.99 23.13
N THR A 59 0.88 5.93 23.54
CA THR A 59 1.13 5.24 24.82
C THR A 59 1.14 3.72 24.73
N ARG A 60 0.72 3.17 23.60
CA ARG A 60 0.55 1.72 23.37
C ARG A 60 1.31 1.23 22.14
N ILE A 61 2.35 1.92 21.75
CA ILE A 61 3.24 1.52 20.67
C ILE A 61 4.68 1.41 21.17
N ASP A 62 5.32 0.30 20.86
CA ASP A 62 6.74 0.06 21.10
C ASP A 62 7.46 -0.18 19.77
N PHE A 63 8.73 0.17 19.73
CA PHE A 63 9.57 -0.02 18.54
C PHE A 63 10.79 -0.88 18.85
N THR A 64 11.16 -1.75 17.90
CA THR A 64 12.27 -2.70 18.03
C THR A 64 13.03 -2.85 16.71
N THR A 65 14.24 -3.38 16.76
CA THR A 65 14.96 -3.86 15.56
C THR A 65 14.80 -5.37 15.34
N ASP A 66 14.02 -6.04 16.19
CA ASP A 66 13.87 -7.49 16.22
C ASP A 66 12.54 -7.92 15.59
N ASN A 67 12.57 -8.41 14.35
CA ASN A 67 11.41 -8.95 13.66
C ASN A 67 10.87 -10.22 14.35
N ASP A 68 11.75 -11.05 14.89
CA ASP A 68 11.34 -12.28 15.59
C ASP A 68 10.40 -11.97 16.76
N LYS A 69 10.71 -10.91 17.50
CA LYS A 69 9.87 -10.43 18.59
C LYS A 69 8.49 -9.99 18.07
N VAL A 70 8.44 -9.24 16.96
CA VAL A 70 7.16 -8.83 16.36
C VAL A 70 6.34 -10.04 15.94
N ILE A 71 6.93 -11.01 15.24
CA ILE A 71 6.26 -12.22 14.79
C ILE A 71 5.74 -13.06 15.95
N GLN A 72 6.51 -13.18 17.03
CA GLN A 72 6.13 -14.00 18.18
C GLN A 72 5.03 -13.37 19.04
N GLU A 73 5.08 -12.05 19.26
CA GLU A 73 4.19 -11.37 20.20
C GLU A 73 2.88 -10.87 19.59
N CYS A 74 2.78 -10.73 18.26
CA CYS A 74 1.62 -10.13 17.60
C CYS A 74 0.76 -11.18 16.90
N ASP A 75 -0.54 -10.86 16.74
CA ASP A 75 -1.54 -11.74 16.13
C ASP A 75 -1.68 -11.47 14.61
N ILE A 76 -1.74 -10.19 14.24
CA ILE A 76 -1.77 -9.69 12.85
C ILE A 76 -0.52 -8.87 12.63
N ILE A 77 0.27 -9.21 11.62
CA ILE A 77 1.54 -8.55 11.35
C ILE A 77 1.50 -7.93 9.95
N PHE A 78 1.54 -6.59 9.88
CA PHE A 78 1.69 -5.86 8.62
C PHE A 78 3.16 -5.82 8.21
N THR A 79 3.44 -6.03 6.92
CA THR A 79 4.78 -5.79 6.36
C THR A 79 4.73 -4.68 5.32
N LEU A 80 5.54 -3.64 5.55
CA LEU A 80 5.66 -2.43 4.73
C LEU A 80 7.12 -2.17 4.38
N VAL A 81 7.81 -3.23 3.96
CA VAL A 81 9.21 -3.18 3.53
C VAL A 81 9.34 -2.66 2.10
N ALA A 82 10.54 -2.25 1.72
CA ALA A 82 10.78 -1.72 0.37
C ALA A 82 10.70 -2.81 -0.70
N THR A 83 10.02 -2.51 -1.80
CA THR A 83 9.95 -3.36 -3.00
C THR A 83 10.42 -2.55 -4.21
N PRO A 84 11.73 -2.44 -4.48
CA PRO A 84 12.25 -1.65 -5.60
C PRO A 84 11.87 -2.26 -6.95
N SER A 85 11.92 -1.46 -8.03
CA SER A 85 11.68 -1.97 -9.39
C SER A 85 12.93 -2.64 -9.94
N LEU A 86 12.72 -3.74 -10.66
CA LEU A 86 13.71 -4.39 -11.50
C LEU A 86 13.73 -3.79 -12.92
N ASP A 87 14.76 -4.18 -13.71
CA ASP A 87 14.95 -3.67 -15.08
C ASP A 87 13.82 -4.08 -16.03
N ASP A 88 13.20 -5.25 -15.80
CA ASP A 88 12.05 -5.75 -16.57
C ASP A 88 10.71 -5.07 -16.21
N GLY A 89 10.75 -4.14 -15.26
CA GLY A 89 9.59 -3.40 -14.75
C GLY A 89 8.87 -4.06 -13.58
N SER A 90 9.15 -5.30 -13.26
CA SER A 90 8.59 -5.98 -12.08
C SER A 90 9.12 -5.41 -10.77
N TYR A 91 8.54 -5.84 -9.64
CA TYR A 91 9.02 -5.50 -8.31
C TYR A 91 9.96 -6.58 -7.77
N ASP A 92 11.07 -6.15 -7.17
CA ASP A 92 11.90 -7.00 -6.31
C ASP A 92 11.21 -7.15 -4.95
N VAL A 93 10.72 -8.35 -4.68
CA VAL A 93 10.02 -8.69 -3.44
C VAL A 93 10.90 -9.43 -2.44
N SER A 94 12.23 -9.42 -2.63
CA SER A 94 13.19 -10.12 -1.76
C SER A 94 13.03 -9.75 -0.29
N ASN A 95 12.83 -8.48 0.03
CA ASN A 95 12.60 -8.06 1.42
C ASN A 95 11.30 -8.63 2.02
N VAL A 96 10.26 -8.86 1.21
CA VAL A 96 9.03 -9.53 1.67
C VAL A 96 9.30 -11.01 1.89
N ASP A 97 10.05 -11.63 0.97
CA ASP A 97 10.45 -13.05 1.08
C ASP A 97 11.34 -13.30 2.31
N ASP A 98 12.18 -12.35 2.68
CA ASP A 98 12.96 -12.39 3.93
C ASP A 98 12.02 -12.43 5.16
N VAL A 99 10.98 -11.58 5.18
CA VAL A 99 9.97 -11.61 6.27
C VAL A 99 9.24 -12.95 6.29
N VAL A 100 8.82 -13.47 5.13
CA VAL A 100 8.19 -14.81 5.02
C VAL A 100 9.13 -15.90 5.54
N SER A 101 10.41 -15.81 5.22
CA SER A 101 11.44 -16.75 5.68
C SER A 101 11.63 -16.69 7.21
N ASP A 102 11.51 -15.51 7.83
CA ASP A 102 11.53 -15.37 9.29
C ASP A 102 10.35 -16.12 9.93
N PHE A 103 9.14 -16.03 9.36
CA PHE A 103 7.99 -16.82 9.82
C PHE A 103 8.24 -18.32 9.69
N GLN A 104 8.75 -18.80 8.53
CA GLN A 104 9.06 -20.21 8.35
C GLN A 104 10.10 -20.70 9.35
N ARG A 105 11.19 -19.95 9.52
CA ARG A 105 12.26 -20.29 10.46
C ARG A 105 11.76 -20.40 11.91
N LEU A 106 10.88 -19.50 12.32
CA LEU A 106 10.27 -19.53 13.66
C LEU A 106 9.25 -20.67 13.80
N GLY A 107 8.41 -20.90 12.80
CA GLY A 107 7.42 -21.96 12.79
C GLY A 107 8.03 -23.36 12.75
N TRP A 108 9.16 -23.56 12.08
CA TRP A 108 9.88 -24.84 12.11
C TRP A 108 10.51 -25.14 13.48
N LYS A 109 10.86 -24.08 14.23
CA LYS A 109 11.32 -24.27 15.64
C LYS A 109 10.17 -24.59 16.60
N ASN A 110 9.01 -23.93 16.41
CA ASN A 110 7.81 -24.15 17.21
C ASN A 110 6.56 -23.75 16.40
N LYS A 111 5.99 -24.73 15.69
CA LYS A 111 4.81 -24.51 14.83
C LYS A 111 3.61 -23.95 15.59
N ASP A 112 3.37 -24.43 16.80
CA ASP A 112 2.21 -24.04 17.60
C ASP A 112 2.22 -22.56 17.98
N SER A 113 3.38 -21.90 17.98
CA SER A 113 3.51 -20.48 18.31
C SER A 113 3.01 -19.54 17.20
N LEU A 114 2.84 -20.03 15.97
CA LEU A 114 2.44 -19.23 14.82
C LEU A 114 1.04 -19.56 14.29
N ILE A 115 0.45 -20.69 14.73
CA ILE A 115 -0.89 -21.10 14.26
C ILE A 115 -1.91 -20.00 14.58
N GLY A 116 -2.68 -19.62 13.56
CA GLY A 116 -3.72 -18.61 13.65
C GLY A 116 -3.26 -17.16 13.53
N LYS A 117 -1.95 -16.91 13.35
CA LYS A 117 -1.44 -15.57 13.04
C LYS A 117 -1.67 -15.25 11.57
N SER A 118 -1.61 -13.95 11.23
CA SER A 118 -1.72 -13.49 9.84
C SER A 118 -0.60 -12.52 9.49
N LEU A 119 -0.01 -12.72 8.33
CA LEU A 119 0.86 -11.76 7.66
C LEU A 119 0.03 -10.93 6.68
N VAL A 120 0.08 -9.61 6.78
CA VAL A 120 -0.60 -8.66 5.91
C VAL A 120 0.46 -7.93 5.08
N VAL A 121 0.52 -8.21 3.79
CA VAL A 121 1.45 -7.55 2.87
C VAL A 121 0.84 -6.23 2.42
N GLY A 122 1.41 -5.11 2.88
CA GLY A 122 0.94 -3.75 2.56
C GLY A 122 1.79 -3.03 1.51
N CYS A 123 2.96 -3.56 1.18
CA CYS A 123 3.80 -3.03 0.10
C CYS A 123 3.36 -3.54 -1.28
N THR A 124 3.79 -2.87 -2.34
CA THR A 124 3.43 -3.26 -3.71
C THR A 124 4.23 -4.50 -4.15
N THR A 125 3.52 -5.54 -4.60
CA THR A 125 4.06 -6.80 -5.11
C THR A 125 3.65 -7.01 -6.57
N ASN A 126 4.19 -8.02 -7.23
CA ASN A 126 3.73 -8.43 -8.55
C ASN A 126 2.51 -9.35 -8.42
N PRO A 127 1.56 -9.32 -9.36
CA PRO A 127 0.42 -10.21 -9.32
C PRO A 127 0.81 -11.69 -9.28
N GLY A 128 0.49 -12.36 -8.18
CA GLY A 128 0.79 -13.76 -7.88
C GLY A 128 1.94 -13.98 -6.90
N ASP A 129 2.65 -12.95 -6.46
CA ASP A 129 3.69 -13.09 -5.42
C ASP A 129 3.07 -13.54 -4.09
N CYS A 130 1.93 -12.98 -3.71
CA CYS A 130 1.23 -13.39 -2.50
C CYS A 130 0.74 -14.84 -2.53
N ASP A 131 0.41 -15.40 -3.71
CA ASP A 131 0.09 -16.83 -3.84
C ASP A 131 1.31 -17.69 -3.48
N ILE A 132 2.52 -17.26 -3.88
CA ILE A 132 3.77 -17.96 -3.55
C ILE A 132 4.07 -17.87 -2.05
N PHE A 133 3.86 -16.70 -1.46
CA PHE A 133 4.05 -16.50 -0.02
C PHE A 133 3.02 -17.31 0.79
N GLU A 134 1.76 -17.42 0.33
CA GLU A 134 0.72 -18.23 0.95
C GLU A 134 1.14 -19.72 1.00
N GLU A 135 1.70 -20.25 -0.09
CA GLU A 135 2.20 -21.63 -0.13
C GLU A 135 3.27 -21.85 0.97
N LYS A 136 4.26 -20.95 1.06
CA LYS A 136 5.32 -21.00 2.08
C LYS A 136 4.78 -20.89 3.52
N LEU A 137 3.85 -19.99 3.76
CA LEU A 137 3.29 -19.71 5.09
C LEU A 137 2.32 -20.79 5.58
N SER A 138 1.64 -21.49 4.65
CA SER A 138 0.73 -22.59 4.97
C SER A 138 1.44 -23.73 5.71
N GLU A 139 2.73 -23.94 5.44
CA GLU A 139 3.55 -24.94 6.13
C GLU A 139 3.65 -24.73 7.64
N VAL A 140 3.57 -23.47 8.06
CA VAL A 140 3.69 -23.04 9.47
C VAL A 140 2.37 -22.54 10.07
N GLY A 141 1.25 -22.64 9.31
CA GLY A 141 -0.09 -22.33 9.79
C GLY A 141 -0.40 -20.84 9.93
N VAL A 142 0.23 -20.00 9.09
CA VAL A 142 0.04 -18.54 9.06
C VAL A 142 -0.78 -18.18 7.83
N ASP A 143 -1.85 -17.40 8.02
CA ASP A 143 -2.66 -16.87 6.93
C ASP A 143 -1.97 -15.67 6.29
N ILE A 144 -2.20 -15.45 4.98
CA ILE A 144 -1.71 -14.26 4.29
C ILE A 144 -2.86 -13.39 3.80
N PHE A 145 -2.65 -12.08 3.89
CA PHE A 145 -3.49 -11.07 3.28
C PHE A 145 -2.65 -10.09 2.46
N TYR A 146 -3.22 -9.55 1.40
CA TYR A 146 -2.68 -8.42 0.67
C TYR A 146 -3.56 -7.20 0.89
N ASN A 147 -2.98 -6.14 1.42
CA ASN A 147 -3.72 -4.93 1.77
C ASN A 147 -2.92 -3.69 1.35
N PRO A 148 -2.99 -3.33 0.06
CA PRO A 148 -2.23 -2.21 -0.48
C PRO A 148 -2.83 -0.87 -0.11
N GLU A 149 -1.97 0.15 0.05
CA GLU A 149 -2.39 1.51 0.33
C GLU A 149 -2.44 2.37 -0.94
N PHE A 150 -3.41 3.32 -0.96
CA PHE A 150 -3.64 4.30 -2.03
C PHE A 150 -3.47 5.71 -1.49
N ILE A 151 -2.23 6.04 -1.12
CA ILE A 151 -1.86 7.29 -0.44
C ILE A 151 -0.93 8.15 -1.28
N ALA A 152 -0.90 9.45 -0.99
CA ALA A 152 0.10 10.38 -1.50
C ALA A 152 1.09 10.80 -0.40
N GLN A 153 2.36 10.98 -0.76
CA GLN A 153 3.35 11.50 0.17
C GLN A 153 3.01 12.95 0.55
N GLY A 154 3.10 13.26 1.85
CA GLY A 154 2.72 14.56 2.40
C GLY A 154 1.27 14.63 2.92
N SER A 155 0.48 13.57 2.73
CA SER A 155 -0.90 13.46 3.24
C SER A 155 -1.26 12.05 3.74
N ILE A 156 -0.26 11.23 4.08
CA ILE A 156 -0.46 9.80 4.38
C ILE A 156 -1.50 9.59 5.49
N ILE A 157 -1.40 10.33 6.60
CA ILE A 157 -2.35 10.21 7.72
C ILE A 157 -3.77 10.54 7.26
N THR A 158 -3.94 11.69 6.59
CA THR A 158 -5.25 12.13 6.08
C THR A 158 -5.82 11.15 5.05
N ASP A 159 -4.99 10.63 4.14
CA ASP A 159 -5.42 9.69 3.10
C ASP A 159 -5.83 8.33 3.69
N LEU A 160 -5.12 7.83 4.71
CA LEU A 160 -5.52 6.61 5.43
C LEU A 160 -6.85 6.79 6.18
N GLN A 161 -7.07 7.96 6.77
CA GLN A 161 -8.32 8.26 7.50
C GLN A 161 -9.52 8.55 6.58
N ASN A 162 -9.27 8.89 5.32
CA ASN A 162 -10.30 9.27 4.34
C ASN A 162 -10.16 8.45 3.05
N SER A 163 -9.79 7.18 3.14
CA SER A 163 -9.59 6.34 1.96
C SER A 163 -10.88 6.20 1.15
N ASP A 164 -10.81 6.42 -0.16
CA ASP A 164 -11.91 6.16 -1.08
C ASP A 164 -12.27 4.65 -1.08
N MET A 165 -11.29 3.77 -0.81
CA MET A 165 -11.45 2.31 -0.77
C MET A 165 -10.38 1.65 0.10
N VAL A 166 -10.74 0.53 0.70
CA VAL A 166 -9.82 -0.40 1.35
C VAL A 166 -9.91 -1.74 0.63
N ILE A 167 -8.79 -2.30 0.20
CA ILE A 167 -8.73 -3.59 -0.47
C ILE A 167 -8.10 -4.61 0.46
N ILE A 168 -8.78 -5.72 0.68
CA ILE A 168 -8.29 -6.86 1.45
C ILE A 168 -8.32 -8.09 0.55
N GLY A 169 -7.16 -8.48 0.04
CA GLY A 169 -6.96 -9.70 -0.72
C GLY A 169 -6.64 -10.86 0.23
N GLY A 170 -7.25 -12.02 -0.01
CA GLY A 170 -7.03 -13.21 0.80
C GLY A 170 -8.26 -13.65 1.58
N ASN A 171 -8.13 -14.81 2.22
CA ASN A 171 -9.20 -15.41 3.01
C ASN A 171 -8.59 -16.20 4.17
N GLY A 172 -8.58 -15.61 5.35
CA GLY A 172 -8.00 -16.17 6.56
C GLY A 172 -8.78 -15.77 7.81
N ASN A 173 -8.27 -16.17 8.96
CA ASN A 173 -8.96 -16.04 10.25
C ASN A 173 -9.21 -14.57 10.67
N HIS A 174 -8.32 -13.65 10.30
CA HIS A 174 -8.39 -12.24 10.74
C HIS A 174 -9.02 -11.29 9.70
N LYS A 175 -9.83 -11.81 8.77
CA LYS A 175 -10.46 -10.98 7.74
C LYS A 175 -11.39 -9.91 8.34
N SER A 176 -12.21 -10.29 9.33
CA SER A 176 -13.13 -9.36 10.02
C SER A 176 -12.40 -8.37 10.91
N GLU A 177 -11.28 -8.77 11.50
CA GLU A 177 -10.44 -7.90 12.33
C GLU A 177 -9.75 -6.83 11.48
N LEU A 178 -9.29 -7.19 10.28
CA LEU A 178 -8.73 -6.21 9.34
C LEU A 178 -9.78 -5.17 8.93
N GLU A 179 -11.00 -5.59 8.62
CA GLU A 179 -12.11 -4.66 8.33
C GLU A 179 -12.34 -3.70 9.52
N GLN A 180 -12.46 -4.23 10.73
CA GLN A 180 -12.65 -3.44 11.96
C GLN A 180 -11.49 -2.45 12.25
N ILE A 181 -10.25 -2.82 11.92
CA ILE A 181 -9.11 -1.91 12.05
C ILE A 181 -9.32 -0.67 11.17
N TYR A 182 -9.69 -0.86 9.90
CA TYR A 182 -9.94 0.25 8.98
C TYR A 182 -11.18 1.06 9.34
N GLU A 183 -12.26 0.42 9.78
CA GLU A 183 -13.44 1.13 10.30
C GLU A 183 -13.07 2.07 11.45
N LYS A 184 -12.22 1.62 12.37
CA LYS A 184 -11.77 2.44 13.52
C LYS A 184 -10.78 3.54 13.12
N ILE A 185 -9.89 3.29 12.16
CA ILE A 185 -8.96 4.30 11.63
C ILE A 185 -9.75 5.45 11.00
N GLN A 186 -10.86 5.14 10.34
CA GLN A 186 -11.72 6.10 9.64
C GLN A 186 -12.90 6.61 10.48
N MET A 187 -12.91 6.35 11.79
CA MET A 187 -13.96 6.76 12.71
C MET A 187 -14.16 8.28 12.70
N GLY A 188 -15.37 8.72 12.30
CA GLY A 188 -15.72 10.16 12.18
C GLY A 188 -15.72 10.68 10.74
N PHE A 189 -15.28 9.88 9.78
CA PHE A 189 -15.34 10.12 8.35
C PHE A 189 -16.39 9.19 7.69
N ILE A 190 -16.47 9.19 6.39
CA ILE A 190 -17.34 8.27 5.65
C ILE A 190 -16.78 6.85 5.84
N SER A 191 -17.65 5.87 6.20
CA SER A 191 -17.23 4.47 6.29
C SER A 191 -16.57 4.02 4.99
N PRO A 192 -15.39 3.38 5.05
CA PRO A 192 -14.68 2.97 3.86
C PRO A 192 -15.49 1.94 3.06
N SER A 193 -15.38 2.02 1.75
CA SER A 193 -15.81 0.90 0.92
C SER A 193 -14.74 -0.20 1.01
N VAL A 194 -14.99 -1.24 1.79
CA VAL A 194 -14.06 -2.39 1.90
C VAL A 194 -14.38 -3.41 0.81
N TYR A 195 -13.38 -3.76 0.02
CA TYR A 195 -13.48 -4.74 -1.06
C TYR A 195 -12.65 -5.98 -0.74
N PHE A 196 -13.34 -7.12 -0.71
CA PHE A 196 -12.71 -8.42 -0.51
C PHE A 196 -12.54 -9.15 -1.85
N MET A 197 -11.35 -9.68 -2.08
CA MET A 197 -11.01 -10.42 -3.29
C MET A 197 -9.86 -11.41 -3.04
N SER A 198 -9.42 -12.19 -4.05
CA SER A 198 -8.19 -12.98 -3.92
C SER A 198 -6.96 -12.08 -3.84
N THR A 199 -5.87 -12.56 -3.26
CA THR A 199 -4.58 -11.86 -3.17
C THR A 199 -4.13 -11.35 -4.53
N LYS A 200 -4.10 -12.23 -5.54
CA LYS A 200 -3.74 -11.86 -6.92
C LYS A 200 -4.65 -10.78 -7.54
N ALA A 201 -5.97 -10.84 -7.32
CA ALA A 201 -6.87 -9.81 -7.81
C ALA A 201 -6.59 -8.46 -7.14
N ALA A 202 -6.26 -8.45 -5.86
CA ALA A 202 -5.90 -7.24 -5.12
C ALA A 202 -4.55 -6.66 -5.59
N GLU A 203 -3.56 -7.50 -5.88
CA GLU A 203 -2.27 -7.10 -6.47
C GLU A 203 -2.48 -6.45 -7.84
N ILE A 204 -3.30 -7.06 -8.72
CA ILE A 204 -3.66 -6.46 -10.02
C ILE A 204 -4.36 -5.12 -9.81
N THR A 205 -5.34 -5.05 -8.91
CA THR A 205 -6.11 -3.82 -8.66
C THR A 205 -5.19 -2.69 -8.22
N LYS A 206 -4.20 -2.97 -7.37
CA LYS A 206 -3.23 -1.97 -6.89
C LYS A 206 -2.53 -1.26 -8.04
N ILE A 207 -1.92 -2.02 -8.95
CA ILE A 207 -1.17 -1.42 -10.06
C ILE A 207 -2.08 -0.86 -11.15
N ALA A 208 -3.27 -1.47 -11.37
CA ALA A 208 -4.24 -1.03 -12.37
C ALA A 208 -4.82 0.35 -12.06
N VAL A 209 -5.05 0.68 -10.78
CA VAL A 209 -5.54 2.02 -10.38
C VAL A 209 -4.56 3.11 -10.84
N ASN A 210 -3.28 2.96 -10.56
CA ASN A 210 -2.27 3.93 -10.96
C ASN A 210 -2.11 4.01 -12.49
N CYS A 211 -2.19 2.86 -13.18
CA CYS A 211 -2.18 2.84 -14.64
C CYS A 211 -3.39 3.59 -15.24
N TYR A 212 -4.58 3.45 -14.64
CA TYR A 212 -5.74 4.20 -15.09
C TYR A 212 -5.61 5.72 -14.85
N LEU A 213 -5.06 6.12 -13.70
CA LEU A 213 -4.82 7.54 -13.40
C LEU A 213 -3.84 8.18 -14.41
N THR A 214 -2.76 7.48 -14.73
CA THR A 214 -1.80 7.96 -15.76
C THR A 214 -2.40 8.00 -17.16
N THR A 215 -3.31 7.07 -17.48
CA THR A 215 -4.08 7.11 -18.75
C THR A 215 -4.94 8.36 -18.82
N LYS A 216 -5.62 8.77 -17.74
CA LYS A 216 -6.39 10.02 -17.69
C LYS A 216 -5.50 11.25 -17.91
N ILE A 217 -4.32 11.29 -17.30
CA ILE A 217 -3.34 12.38 -17.47
C ILE A 217 -2.88 12.44 -18.94
N SER A 218 -2.51 11.28 -19.51
CA SER A 218 -2.05 11.19 -20.91
C SER A 218 -3.14 11.61 -21.89
N TYR A 219 -4.39 11.20 -21.63
CA TYR A 219 -5.55 11.63 -22.43
C TYR A 219 -5.75 13.15 -22.36
N ALA A 220 -5.68 13.75 -21.17
CA ALA A 220 -5.83 15.20 -21.01
C ALA A 220 -4.71 15.96 -21.75
N ASN A 221 -3.48 15.47 -21.69
CA ASN A 221 -2.35 16.05 -22.40
C ASN A 221 -2.49 15.92 -23.93
N MET A 222 -2.89 14.75 -24.41
CA MET A 222 -3.17 14.55 -25.84
C MET A 222 -4.26 15.51 -26.34
N LEU A 223 -5.36 15.65 -25.59
CA LEU A 223 -6.45 16.54 -25.98
C LEU A 223 -6.04 18.02 -25.97
N GLY A 224 -5.23 18.42 -24.98
CA GLY A 224 -4.64 19.76 -24.94
C GLY A 224 -3.77 20.05 -26.17
N GLN A 225 -2.95 19.09 -26.61
CA GLN A 225 -2.16 19.23 -27.85
C GLN A 225 -3.05 19.35 -29.07
N VAL A 226 -4.12 18.55 -29.17
CA VAL A 226 -5.09 18.66 -30.30
C VAL A 226 -5.70 20.07 -30.38
N LEU A 227 -6.12 20.62 -29.22
CA LEU A 227 -6.69 21.97 -29.18
C LEU A 227 -5.65 23.04 -29.52
N THR A 228 -4.44 22.96 -29.02
CA THR A 228 -3.35 23.87 -29.38
C THR A 228 -3.06 23.86 -30.86
N LEU A 229 -2.92 22.66 -31.47
CA LEU A 229 -2.67 22.53 -32.91
C LEU A 229 -3.87 22.97 -33.80
N SER A 230 -5.06 23.03 -33.18
CA SER A 230 -6.27 23.54 -33.82
C SER A 230 -6.49 25.06 -33.65
N GLY A 231 -5.57 25.75 -32.99
CA GLY A 231 -5.67 27.19 -32.70
C GLY A 231 -6.68 27.52 -31.57
N MET A 232 -6.97 26.58 -30.68
CA MET A 232 -7.97 26.70 -29.59
C MET A 232 -7.33 26.52 -28.22
N GLU A 233 -6.11 27.01 -28.01
CA GLU A 233 -5.37 26.87 -26.79
C GLU A 233 -6.11 27.44 -25.57
N ASP A 234 -6.78 28.57 -25.74
CA ASP A 234 -7.55 29.26 -24.68
C ASP A 234 -8.78 28.44 -24.20
N GLU A 235 -9.21 27.44 -24.96
CA GLU A 235 -10.38 26.60 -24.65
C GLU A 235 -10.03 25.29 -23.92
N ILE A 236 -8.75 24.97 -23.75
CA ILE A 236 -8.30 23.68 -23.19
C ILE A 236 -8.97 23.39 -21.83
N ASP A 237 -8.93 24.37 -20.94
CA ASP A 237 -9.50 24.23 -19.60
C ASP A 237 -11.02 24.03 -19.63
N ASN A 238 -11.74 24.73 -20.50
CA ASN A 238 -13.19 24.62 -20.66
C ASN A 238 -13.59 23.25 -21.20
N VAL A 239 -12.86 22.77 -22.19
CA VAL A 239 -13.10 21.45 -22.81
C VAL A 239 -12.85 20.34 -21.78
N LEU A 240 -11.72 20.34 -21.07
CA LEU A 240 -11.40 19.33 -20.07
C LEU A 240 -12.37 19.36 -18.88
N LYS A 241 -12.76 20.55 -18.39
CA LYS A 241 -13.78 20.70 -17.35
C LYS A 241 -15.14 20.17 -17.82
N SER A 242 -15.53 20.44 -19.06
CA SER A 242 -16.78 19.95 -19.64
C SER A 242 -16.80 18.41 -19.67
N ILE A 243 -15.74 17.78 -20.21
CA ILE A 243 -15.59 16.33 -20.24
C ILE A 243 -15.62 15.75 -18.80
N GLY A 244 -14.88 16.35 -17.88
CA GLY A 244 -14.82 15.90 -16.48
C GLY A 244 -16.11 16.12 -15.69
N SER A 245 -17.09 16.88 -16.19
CA SER A 245 -18.39 17.04 -15.55
C SER A 245 -19.35 15.88 -15.82
N ASP A 246 -19.03 15.00 -16.76
CA ASP A 246 -19.72 13.72 -16.91
C ASP A 246 -19.31 12.78 -15.76
N ASP A 247 -20.28 12.34 -14.96
CA ASP A 247 -20.05 11.50 -13.78
C ASP A 247 -19.38 10.15 -14.12
N ARG A 248 -19.54 9.67 -15.35
CA ARG A 248 -18.86 8.46 -15.85
C ARG A 248 -17.35 8.66 -16.02
N ILE A 249 -16.89 9.89 -16.15
CA ILE A 249 -15.49 10.26 -16.36
C ILE A 249 -14.87 10.85 -15.10
N GLY A 250 -15.52 11.85 -14.49
CA GLY A 250 -15.08 12.54 -13.29
C GLY A 250 -13.91 13.51 -13.53
N LYS A 251 -13.83 14.53 -12.70
CA LYS A 251 -12.90 15.68 -12.87
C LYS A 251 -11.44 15.40 -12.47
N LYS A 252 -11.22 14.43 -11.55
CA LYS A 252 -9.87 14.14 -11.01
C LYS A 252 -8.94 13.67 -12.13
N TYR A 253 -7.71 14.18 -12.18
CA TYR A 253 -6.64 13.86 -13.14
C TYR A 253 -6.88 14.28 -14.59
N LEU A 254 -7.87 15.11 -14.89
CA LEU A 254 -8.12 15.70 -16.21
C LEU A 254 -7.65 17.16 -16.24
N LYS A 255 -6.33 17.38 -16.35
CA LYS A 255 -5.72 18.71 -16.49
C LYS A 255 -4.57 18.65 -17.49
N TYR A 256 -4.53 19.60 -18.41
CA TYR A 256 -3.46 19.74 -19.40
C TYR A 256 -2.16 20.25 -18.77
N GLY A 257 -1.04 19.82 -19.32
CA GLY A 257 0.29 20.24 -18.88
C GLY A 257 0.76 19.56 -17.60
N PHE A 258 0.00 18.60 -17.09
CA PHE A 258 0.37 17.82 -15.91
C PHE A 258 1.19 16.60 -16.35
N GLY A 259 2.46 16.55 -15.96
CA GLY A 259 3.27 15.33 -16.11
C GLY A 259 2.98 14.37 -14.95
N PHE A 260 3.25 13.09 -15.14
CA PHE A 260 3.32 12.16 -14.02
C PHE A 260 4.74 11.67 -13.82
N GLY A 261 5.17 11.69 -12.57
CA GLY A 261 6.49 11.29 -12.12
C GLY A 261 6.39 10.72 -10.71
N GLY A 262 7.48 10.89 -9.96
CA GLY A 262 7.55 10.38 -8.60
C GLY A 262 7.75 8.87 -8.54
N PRO A 263 7.73 8.29 -7.33
CA PRO A 263 8.12 6.90 -7.14
C PRO A 263 7.04 5.87 -7.53
N CYS A 264 5.77 6.26 -7.71
CA CYS A 264 4.66 5.32 -7.87
C CYS A 264 4.21 5.15 -9.32
N PHE A 265 3.74 6.22 -9.98
CA PHE A 265 3.11 6.11 -11.30
C PHE A 265 3.96 5.43 -12.37
N PRO A 266 5.23 5.84 -12.61
CA PRO A 266 6.05 5.19 -13.63
C PRO A 266 6.38 3.73 -13.31
N ARG A 267 6.49 3.40 -12.00
CA ARG A 267 6.79 2.04 -11.55
C ARG A 267 5.59 1.12 -11.76
N ASP A 268 4.41 1.54 -11.31
CA ASP A 268 3.19 0.74 -11.39
C ASP A 268 2.77 0.54 -12.85
N ASN A 269 2.98 1.56 -13.73
CA ASN A 269 2.76 1.41 -15.17
C ASN A 269 3.67 0.33 -15.78
N ARG A 270 4.97 0.33 -15.45
CA ARG A 270 5.91 -0.68 -15.94
C ARG A 270 5.56 -2.07 -15.40
N ALA A 271 5.22 -2.17 -14.12
CA ALA A 271 4.80 -3.43 -13.51
C ALA A 271 3.52 -3.98 -14.14
N PHE A 272 2.54 -3.10 -14.40
CA PHE A 272 1.31 -3.49 -15.09
C PHE A 272 1.59 -3.95 -16.53
N ALA A 273 2.44 -3.23 -17.28
CA ALA A 273 2.83 -3.59 -18.63
C ALA A 273 3.57 -4.93 -18.67
N SER A 274 4.52 -5.13 -17.77
CA SER A 274 5.28 -6.39 -17.64
C SER A 274 4.34 -7.56 -17.37
N TYR A 275 3.42 -7.42 -16.41
CA TYR A 275 2.47 -8.47 -16.10
C TYR A 275 1.47 -8.72 -17.23
N ALA A 276 0.94 -7.67 -17.88
CA ALA A 276 0.04 -7.80 -19.02
C ALA A 276 0.69 -8.60 -20.15
N SER A 277 1.94 -8.31 -20.49
CA SER A 277 2.69 -9.07 -21.50
C SER A 277 2.90 -10.52 -21.07
N LYS A 278 3.20 -10.79 -19.78
CA LYS A 278 3.35 -12.14 -19.23
C LYS A 278 2.09 -13.00 -19.38
N VAL A 279 0.91 -12.38 -19.32
CA VAL A 279 -0.38 -13.06 -19.52
C VAL A 279 -0.90 -13.01 -20.95
N GLY A 280 -0.09 -12.53 -21.92
CA GLY A 280 -0.39 -12.55 -23.37
C GLY A 280 -1.09 -11.30 -23.90
N ILE A 281 -1.03 -10.17 -23.22
CA ILE A 281 -1.56 -8.87 -23.69
C ILE A 281 -0.39 -8.01 -24.15
N ASP A 282 -0.11 -8.03 -25.48
CA ASP A 282 1.05 -7.33 -26.06
C ASP A 282 0.85 -5.80 -26.18
N HIS A 283 -0.39 -5.34 -26.37
CA HIS A 283 -0.73 -3.92 -26.46
C HIS A 283 -1.54 -3.53 -25.23
N ASN A 284 -0.89 -2.88 -24.28
CA ASN A 284 -1.50 -2.51 -23.00
C ASN A 284 -1.28 -1.03 -22.67
N LEU A 285 -2.19 -0.47 -21.86
CA LEU A 285 -2.15 0.95 -21.49
C LEU A 285 -0.91 1.33 -20.70
N GLY A 286 -0.37 0.42 -19.90
CA GLY A 286 0.84 0.67 -19.09
C GLY A 286 2.10 0.94 -19.95
N SER A 287 2.14 0.46 -21.19
CA SER A 287 3.24 0.72 -22.13
C SER A 287 3.01 1.92 -23.07
N ILE A 288 1.79 2.44 -23.15
CA ILE A 288 1.39 3.52 -24.04
C ILE A 288 1.33 4.86 -23.30
N THR A 289 1.06 4.85 -22.04
CA THR A 289 0.96 6.02 -21.17
C THR A 289 2.25 6.33 -20.47
#